data_a10561c23c3f0ec9de69ac5b0eb412d0
#
_entry.id   a10561c23c3f0ec9de69ac5b0eb412d0
#
_cell.length_a   1.000
_cell.length_b   1.000
_cell.length_c   1.000
_cell.angle_alpha   90.00
_cell.angle_beta   90.00
_cell.angle_gamma   90.00
#
_symmetry.space_group_name_H-M   'P 1'
#
loop_
_entity.id
_entity.type
_entity.pdbx_description
1 polymer ?
#
loop_
_entity_poly.entity_id
_entity_poly.type
_entity_poly.pdbx_seq_one_letter_code
_entity_poly.pdbx_strand_id
1 'polypeptide(L)'
;MLVDIHKNKDLRNIEVNNIGICDYKLPIIFKNKNNIFPTIATITSTVVLDRNLKGAHLSRISEVINDSLINKNISLGDINDITKEVAERSETKGANLILSFDLINKRLTPISKKASYLSSKITIISDIFDKSVSNKLIVETVGTMLCPCSKAISKYSAHNQICNLKVSLTGNIESIDVEKIIDIMEHQFSSPVYSTVKREDEKYITEKAYENPKFSE
;
A
#
# COMPACT_ATOMS: atom_id res chain seq x y z
N MET A 1 -7.85 29.62 -31.16
CA MET A 1 -7.44 28.31 -30.64
C MET A 1 -6.03 28.47 -30.06
N LEU A 2 -5.83 28.09 -28.78
CA LEU A 2 -4.52 28.19 -28.17
C LEU A 2 -3.61 27.07 -28.73
N VAL A 3 -2.33 27.37 -28.93
CA VAL A 3 -1.36 26.43 -29.53
C VAL A 3 -0.95 25.38 -28.50
N ASP A 4 -1.10 24.11 -28.83
CA ASP A 4 -0.59 22.99 -28.02
C ASP A 4 0.87 22.72 -28.38
N ILE A 5 1.79 23.17 -27.53
CA ILE A 5 3.24 23.01 -27.74
C ILE A 5 3.79 21.65 -27.31
N HIS A 6 3.04 20.85 -26.56
CA HIS A 6 3.48 19.53 -26.07
C HIS A 6 3.61 18.53 -27.22
N LYS A 7 2.76 18.67 -28.25
CA LYS A 7 2.80 17.84 -29.49
C LYS A 7 3.87 18.27 -30.49
N ASN A 8 4.64 19.31 -30.19
CA ASN A 8 5.76 19.70 -31.05
C ASN A 8 6.81 18.59 -31.07
N LYS A 9 7.48 18.42 -32.22
CA LYS A 9 8.54 17.43 -32.39
C LYS A 9 9.72 17.74 -31.46
N ASP A 10 10.15 16.73 -30.70
CA ASP A 10 11.40 16.79 -29.92
C ASP A 10 12.57 16.36 -30.81
N LEU A 11 13.59 17.21 -30.85
CA LEU A 11 14.81 16.94 -31.64
C LEU A 11 15.83 16.09 -30.89
N ARG A 12 15.68 15.91 -29.59
CA ARG A 12 16.59 15.09 -28.74
C ARG A 12 16.42 13.60 -29.00
N ASN A 13 15.23 13.17 -29.44
CA ASN A 13 14.91 11.78 -29.73
C ASN A 13 15.14 10.82 -28.55
N ILE A 14 14.79 11.28 -27.32
CA ILE A 14 14.94 10.53 -26.08
C ILE A 14 13.54 10.16 -25.55
N GLU A 15 13.31 8.86 -25.34
CA GLU A 15 12.12 8.37 -24.63
C GLU A 15 12.29 8.58 -23.13
N VAL A 16 11.25 9.07 -22.43
CA VAL A 16 11.23 9.20 -20.97
C VAL A 16 10.20 8.23 -20.41
N ASN A 17 10.67 7.26 -19.62
CA ASN A 17 9.83 6.17 -19.13
C ASN A 17 8.85 6.58 -18.04
N ASN A 18 9.17 7.61 -17.24
CA ASN A 18 8.33 8.04 -16.13
C ASN A 18 8.32 9.57 -16.05
N ILE A 19 7.27 10.18 -16.54
CA ILE A 19 6.99 11.60 -16.38
C ILE A 19 5.57 11.78 -15.86
N GLY A 20 5.36 12.55 -14.79
CA GLY A 20 4.04 12.67 -14.20
C GLY A 20 4.03 13.47 -12.91
N ILE A 21 3.07 13.14 -12.04
CA ILE A 21 2.90 13.71 -10.71
C ILE A 21 3.40 12.74 -9.65
N CYS A 22 4.09 13.26 -8.63
CA CYS A 22 4.62 12.47 -7.53
C CYS A 22 4.17 13.05 -6.19
N ASP A 23 3.99 12.16 -5.19
CA ASP A 23 3.66 12.51 -3.80
C ASP A 23 2.40 13.40 -3.65
N TYR A 24 1.46 13.27 -4.58
CA TYR A 24 0.20 14.00 -4.55
C TYR A 24 -0.74 13.37 -3.51
N LYS A 25 -1.19 14.15 -2.53
CA LYS A 25 -2.02 13.67 -1.43
C LYS A 25 -3.48 14.01 -1.65
N LEU A 26 -4.34 12.98 -1.61
CA LEU A 26 -5.79 13.12 -1.73
C LEU A 26 -6.54 12.32 -0.66
N PRO A 27 -7.70 12.82 -0.19
CA PRO A 27 -8.62 12.00 0.57
C PRO A 27 -9.26 10.95 -0.33
N ILE A 28 -9.20 9.70 0.10
CA ILE A 28 -9.83 8.56 -0.60
C ILE A 28 -10.71 7.77 0.34
N ILE A 29 -11.58 6.94 -0.21
CA ILE A 29 -12.36 5.96 0.50
C ILE A 29 -11.98 4.57 -0.04
N PHE A 30 -11.10 3.87 0.67
CA PHE A 30 -10.71 2.52 0.26
C PHE A 30 -11.77 1.51 0.68
N LYS A 31 -12.25 0.71 -0.27
CA LYS A 31 -13.21 -0.37 -0.04
C LYS A 31 -12.50 -1.72 -0.09
N ASN A 32 -12.53 -2.44 1.02
CA ASN A 32 -12.07 -3.83 1.10
C ASN A 32 -13.24 -4.73 1.45
N LYS A 33 -13.71 -5.53 0.48
CA LYS A 33 -14.91 -6.36 0.63
C LYS A 33 -16.13 -5.53 1.09
N ASN A 34 -16.61 -5.76 2.31
CA ASN A 34 -17.76 -5.07 2.90
C ASN A 34 -17.37 -3.86 3.77
N ASN A 35 -16.08 -3.65 4.02
CA ASN A 35 -15.57 -2.60 4.89
C ASN A 35 -15.09 -1.39 4.08
N ILE A 36 -15.21 -0.22 4.68
CA ILE A 36 -14.85 1.07 4.08
C ILE A 36 -13.86 1.78 4.99
N PHE A 37 -12.79 2.29 4.39
CA PHE A 37 -11.68 2.93 5.11
C PHE A 37 -11.42 4.33 4.52
N PRO A 38 -12.01 5.39 5.09
CA PRO A 38 -11.62 6.76 4.74
C PRO A 38 -10.18 7.01 5.18
N THR A 39 -9.35 7.48 4.26
CA THR A 39 -7.92 7.72 4.53
C THR A 39 -7.37 8.78 3.58
N ILE A 40 -6.12 9.18 3.79
CA ILE A 40 -5.38 10.04 2.87
C ILE A 40 -4.37 9.17 2.14
N ALA A 41 -4.46 9.14 0.82
CA ALA A 41 -3.48 8.46 -0.01
C ALA A 41 -2.41 9.40 -0.54
N THR A 42 -1.20 8.90 -0.62
CA THR A 42 -0.09 9.49 -1.39
C THR A 42 -0.05 8.80 -2.74
N ILE A 43 -0.12 9.57 -3.81
CA ILE A 43 -0.31 9.12 -5.17
C ILE A 43 0.87 9.55 -6.03
N THR A 44 1.45 8.61 -6.75
CA THR A 44 2.37 8.87 -7.85
C THR A 44 1.76 8.29 -9.11
N SER A 45 1.59 9.11 -10.14
CA SER A 45 1.09 8.67 -11.44
C SER A 45 1.96 9.22 -12.55
N THR A 46 2.52 8.33 -13.35
CA THR A 46 3.45 8.66 -14.44
C THR A 46 3.04 8.00 -15.73
N VAL A 47 3.50 8.56 -16.83
CA VAL A 47 3.29 8.04 -18.19
C VAL A 47 4.60 7.96 -18.93
N VAL A 48 4.63 7.17 -20.00
CA VAL A 48 5.75 7.13 -20.93
C VAL A 48 5.62 8.27 -21.93
N LEU A 49 6.64 9.10 -22.05
CA LEU A 49 6.72 10.14 -23.07
C LEU A 49 7.51 9.61 -24.27
N ASP A 50 6.83 9.54 -25.41
CA ASP A 50 7.46 9.12 -26.69
C ASP A 50 8.59 10.09 -27.07
N ARG A 51 9.65 9.53 -27.65
CA ARG A 51 10.86 10.25 -28.12
C ARG A 51 10.58 11.41 -29.08
N ASN A 52 9.45 11.38 -29.76
CA ASN A 52 9.07 12.41 -30.71
C ASN A 52 8.26 13.57 -30.09
N LEU A 53 7.82 13.43 -28.84
CA LEU A 53 6.99 14.41 -28.12
C LEU A 53 7.82 15.27 -27.19
N LYS A 54 7.53 16.57 -27.16
CA LYS A 54 8.25 17.56 -26.39
C LYS A 54 7.87 17.55 -24.91
N GLY A 55 6.67 17.10 -24.55
CA GLY A 55 6.20 17.04 -23.16
C GLY A 55 4.92 16.24 -23.00
N ALA A 56 4.65 15.83 -21.76
CA ALA A 56 3.41 15.17 -21.37
C ALA A 56 2.38 16.19 -20.83
N HIS A 57 1.10 15.90 -21.01
CA HIS A 57 -0.01 16.72 -20.51
C HIS A 57 -0.31 16.38 -19.04
N LEU A 58 0.46 16.93 -18.10
CA LEU A 58 0.33 16.63 -16.67
C LEU A 58 -1.07 16.94 -16.10
N SER A 59 -1.75 17.94 -16.65
CA SER A 59 -3.13 18.28 -16.25
C SER A 59 -4.09 17.13 -16.50
N ARG A 60 -3.94 16.38 -17.60
CA ARG A 60 -4.78 15.21 -17.89
C ARG A 60 -4.61 14.11 -16.87
N ILE A 61 -3.38 13.87 -16.40
CA ILE A 61 -3.10 12.91 -15.32
C ILE A 61 -3.80 13.35 -14.05
N SER A 62 -3.65 14.64 -13.66
CA SER A 62 -4.28 15.20 -12.46
C SER A 62 -5.81 15.12 -12.51
N GLU A 63 -6.41 15.41 -13.67
CA GLU A 63 -7.87 15.32 -13.88
C GLU A 63 -8.37 13.89 -13.66
N VAL A 64 -7.75 12.88 -14.32
CA VAL A 64 -8.12 11.47 -14.12
C VAL A 64 -8.02 11.06 -12.66
N ILE A 65 -6.91 11.40 -12.01
CA ILE A 65 -6.69 11.04 -10.61
C ILE A 65 -7.74 11.68 -9.71
N ASN A 66 -8.05 12.96 -9.88
CA ASN A 66 -9.06 13.67 -9.09
C ASN A 66 -10.46 13.09 -9.33
N ASP A 67 -10.84 12.91 -10.60
CA ASP A 67 -12.15 12.40 -10.98
C ASP A 67 -12.39 10.97 -10.53
N SER A 68 -11.32 10.15 -10.46
CA SER A 68 -11.43 8.73 -10.10
C SER A 68 -11.34 8.46 -8.61
N LEU A 69 -10.64 9.30 -7.83
CA LEU A 69 -10.35 9.03 -6.43
C LEU A 69 -11.16 9.85 -5.44
N ILE A 70 -11.43 11.15 -5.73
CA ILE A 70 -12.09 12.03 -4.78
C ILE A 70 -13.56 11.63 -4.61
N ASN A 71 -13.97 11.39 -3.35
CA ASN A 71 -15.34 11.04 -2.97
C ASN A 71 -15.87 9.74 -3.61
N LYS A 72 -14.98 8.87 -4.08
CA LYS A 72 -15.36 7.56 -4.62
C LYS A 72 -14.84 6.42 -3.75
N ASN A 73 -15.60 5.33 -3.72
CA ASN A 73 -15.15 4.08 -3.11
C ASN A 73 -14.21 3.39 -4.08
N ILE A 74 -12.95 3.22 -3.70
CA ILE A 74 -11.89 2.63 -4.51
C ILE A 74 -11.55 1.26 -3.96
N SER A 75 -11.63 0.25 -4.78
CA SER A 75 -11.19 -1.12 -4.49
C SER A 75 -9.91 -1.47 -5.24
N LEU A 76 -9.33 -2.63 -4.95
CA LEU A 76 -8.17 -3.14 -5.70
C LEU A 76 -8.49 -3.35 -7.20
N GLY A 77 -9.74 -3.67 -7.54
CA GLY A 77 -10.16 -3.87 -8.94
C GLY A 77 -10.19 -2.58 -9.76
N ASP A 78 -10.47 -1.44 -9.13
CA ASP A 78 -10.60 -0.17 -9.84
C ASP A 78 -9.24 0.41 -10.30
N ILE A 79 -8.14 0.00 -9.67
CA ILE A 79 -6.81 0.57 -9.91
C ILE A 79 -6.34 0.37 -11.35
N ASN A 80 -6.64 -0.78 -11.94
CA ASN A 80 -6.31 -1.07 -13.34
C ASN A 80 -7.02 -0.13 -14.31
N ASP A 81 -8.32 0.10 -14.08
CA ASP A 81 -9.12 0.93 -14.96
C ASP A 81 -8.70 2.41 -14.86
N ILE A 82 -8.36 2.88 -13.64
CA ILE A 82 -7.80 4.22 -13.44
C ILE A 82 -6.47 4.36 -14.19
N THR A 83 -5.58 3.37 -14.10
CA THR A 83 -4.27 3.40 -14.78
C THR A 83 -4.43 3.38 -16.31
N LYS A 84 -5.39 2.61 -16.83
CA LYS A 84 -5.75 2.61 -18.27
C LYS A 84 -6.26 3.98 -18.70
N GLU A 85 -7.16 4.57 -17.94
CA GLU A 85 -7.70 5.89 -18.24
C GLU A 85 -6.60 6.96 -18.28
N VAL A 86 -5.62 6.89 -17.37
CA VAL A 86 -4.43 7.76 -17.39
C VAL A 86 -3.66 7.58 -18.70
N ALA A 87 -3.39 6.34 -19.13
CA ALA A 87 -2.67 6.07 -20.38
C ALA A 87 -3.46 6.60 -21.60
N GLU A 88 -4.74 6.32 -21.69
CA GLU A 88 -5.63 6.70 -22.80
C GLU A 88 -5.77 8.22 -22.90
N ARG A 89 -6.10 8.92 -21.81
CA ARG A 89 -6.25 10.38 -21.83
C ARG A 89 -4.94 11.13 -22.06
N SER A 90 -3.82 10.51 -21.69
CA SER A 90 -2.48 11.05 -21.97
C SER A 90 -1.96 10.69 -23.37
N GLU A 91 -2.71 9.90 -24.15
CA GLU A 91 -2.33 9.46 -25.50
C GLU A 91 -0.96 8.75 -25.50
N THR A 92 -0.71 7.88 -24.48
CA THR A 92 0.59 7.21 -24.30
C THR A 92 0.46 5.69 -24.29
N LYS A 93 1.55 5.00 -24.61
CA LYS A 93 1.61 3.53 -24.61
C LYS A 93 1.78 2.92 -23.22
N GLY A 94 2.11 3.72 -22.21
CA GLY A 94 2.35 3.21 -20.86
C GLY A 94 2.04 4.22 -19.77
N ALA A 95 1.48 3.74 -18.67
CA ALA A 95 1.21 4.49 -17.46
C ALA A 95 1.51 3.64 -16.22
N ASN A 96 1.92 4.31 -15.15
CA ASN A 96 2.10 3.74 -13.84
C ASN A 96 1.25 4.51 -12.83
N LEU A 97 0.63 3.78 -11.91
CA LEU A 97 -0.07 4.35 -10.77
C LEU A 97 0.40 3.66 -9.49
N ILE A 98 0.89 4.46 -8.55
CA ILE A 98 1.24 4.02 -7.19
C ILE A 98 0.32 4.75 -6.22
N LEU A 99 -0.42 3.98 -5.44
CA LEU A 99 -1.33 4.46 -4.41
C LEU A 99 -0.86 3.92 -3.06
N SER A 100 -0.46 4.78 -2.13
CA SER A 100 0.01 4.40 -0.79
C SER A 100 -0.79 5.10 0.29
N PHE A 101 -1.31 4.33 1.27
CA PHE A 101 -2.13 4.85 2.37
C PHE A 101 -2.04 3.97 3.60
N ASP A 102 -2.48 4.53 4.74
CA ASP A 102 -2.61 3.80 5.99
C ASP A 102 -4.04 3.27 6.15
N LEU A 103 -4.15 1.96 6.39
CA LEU A 103 -5.39 1.29 6.73
C LEU A 103 -5.43 1.05 8.24
N ILE A 104 -6.37 1.69 8.93
CA ILE A 104 -6.51 1.59 10.39
C ILE A 104 -7.50 0.48 10.73
N ASN A 105 -6.98 -0.61 11.30
CA ASN A 105 -7.78 -1.74 11.75
C ASN A 105 -8.17 -1.58 13.21
N LYS A 106 -9.46 -1.77 13.48
CA LYS A 106 -9.99 -1.91 14.83
C LYS A 106 -9.88 -3.36 15.28
N ARG A 107 -9.34 -3.57 16.47
CA ARG A 107 -9.21 -4.86 17.14
C ARG A 107 -9.69 -4.80 18.57
N LEU A 108 -9.91 -5.98 19.12
CA LEU A 108 -10.14 -6.13 20.57
C LEU A 108 -8.89 -6.69 21.21
N THR A 109 -8.50 -6.14 22.36
CA THR A 109 -7.44 -6.71 23.19
C THR A 109 -7.80 -8.14 23.63
N PRO A 110 -6.82 -9.01 23.87
CA PRO A 110 -7.06 -10.44 24.02
C PRO A 110 -7.94 -10.80 25.22
N ILE A 111 -7.76 -10.15 26.35
CA ILE A 111 -8.44 -10.45 27.61
C ILE A 111 -9.50 -9.41 27.92
N SER A 112 -9.13 -8.15 28.07
CA SER A 112 -10.05 -7.08 28.50
C SER A 112 -11.06 -6.65 27.44
N LYS A 113 -10.90 -7.11 26.18
CA LYS A 113 -11.78 -6.82 25.04
C LYS A 113 -11.96 -5.31 24.78
N LYS A 114 -10.95 -4.53 25.08
CA LYS A 114 -10.94 -3.09 24.77
C LYS A 114 -10.59 -2.85 23.31
N ALA A 115 -11.17 -1.81 22.73
CA ALA A 115 -10.85 -1.42 21.37
C ALA A 115 -9.38 -0.95 21.29
N SER A 116 -8.66 -1.49 20.34
CA SER A 116 -7.31 -1.13 19.97
C SER A 116 -7.25 -0.89 18.46
N TYR A 117 -6.44 0.05 18.03
CA TYR A 117 -6.31 0.42 16.63
C TYR A 117 -4.85 0.28 16.21
N LEU A 118 -4.64 -0.37 15.09
CA LEU A 118 -3.32 -0.52 14.48
C LEU A 118 -3.38 -0.05 13.04
N SER A 119 -2.38 0.73 12.64
CA SER A 119 -2.19 1.14 11.25
C SER A 119 -1.34 0.10 10.52
N SER A 120 -1.79 -0.29 9.33
CA SER A 120 -1.03 -1.07 8.37
C SER A 120 -0.88 -0.25 7.08
N LYS A 121 0.34 -0.19 6.53
CA LYS A 121 0.58 0.54 5.30
C LYS A 121 0.27 -0.33 4.10
N ILE A 122 -0.56 0.20 3.22
CA ILE A 122 -0.96 -0.45 1.97
C ILE A 122 -0.35 0.33 0.80
N THR A 123 0.30 -0.38 -0.11
CA THR A 123 0.78 0.22 -1.36
C THR A 123 0.30 -0.64 -2.52
N ILE A 124 -0.39 -0.02 -3.44
CA ILE A 124 -0.90 -0.65 -4.66
C ILE A 124 -0.15 -0.04 -5.83
N ILE A 125 0.40 -0.88 -6.70
CA ILE A 125 1.12 -0.46 -7.90
C ILE A 125 0.44 -1.13 -9.08
N SER A 126 0.10 -0.33 -10.09
CA SER A 126 -0.37 -0.81 -11.38
C SER A 126 0.49 -0.21 -12.47
N ASP A 127 1.07 -1.07 -13.28
CA ASP A 127 1.86 -0.72 -14.46
C ASP A 127 1.14 -1.21 -15.70
N ILE A 128 0.99 -0.33 -16.68
CA ILE A 128 0.45 -0.67 -17.99
C ILE A 128 1.47 -0.24 -19.06
N PHE A 129 1.83 -1.18 -19.92
CA PHE A 129 2.69 -0.89 -21.07
C PHE A 129 2.18 -1.66 -22.28
N ASP A 130 1.88 -0.95 -23.37
CA ASP A 130 1.15 -1.44 -24.53
C ASP A 130 -0.20 -2.06 -24.11
N LYS A 131 -0.30 -3.37 -24.08
CA LYS A 131 -1.51 -4.10 -23.61
C LYS A 131 -1.22 -4.97 -22.38
N SER A 132 0.01 -4.93 -21.88
CA SER A 132 0.41 -5.69 -20.71
C SER A 132 0.06 -4.93 -19.43
N VAL A 133 -0.54 -5.63 -18.47
CA VAL A 133 -0.89 -5.10 -17.15
C VAL A 133 -0.13 -5.89 -16.09
N SER A 134 0.55 -5.19 -15.21
CA SER A 134 1.26 -5.77 -14.06
C SER A 134 0.81 -5.09 -12.78
N ASN A 135 0.35 -5.87 -11.81
CA ASN A 135 -0.12 -5.37 -10.53
C ASN A 135 0.69 -5.91 -9.38
N LYS A 136 0.88 -5.05 -8.37
CA LYS A 136 1.56 -5.40 -7.13
C LYS A 136 0.84 -4.78 -5.95
N LEU A 137 0.51 -5.60 -4.97
CA LEU A 137 0.02 -5.17 -3.66
C LEU A 137 1.12 -5.39 -2.62
N ILE A 138 1.43 -4.35 -1.85
CA ILE A 138 2.36 -4.41 -0.74
C ILE A 138 1.59 -4.09 0.53
N VAL A 139 1.69 -4.96 1.52
CA VAL A 139 1.10 -4.80 2.85
C VAL A 139 2.21 -4.81 3.87
N GLU A 140 2.27 -3.79 4.73
CA GLU A 140 3.26 -3.66 5.79
C GLU A 140 2.54 -3.50 7.14
N THR A 141 2.91 -4.30 8.12
CA THR A 141 2.35 -4.23 9.48
C THR A 141 3.43 -4.50 10.52
N VAL A 142 3.12 -4.20 11.79
CA VAL A 142 4.06 -4.31 12.90
C VAL A 142 3.60 -5.33 13.93
N GLY A 143 4.57 -5.96 14.57
CA GLY A 143 4.36 -6.88 15.69
C GLY A 143 5.62 -6.99 16.52
N THR A 144 5.63 -7.89 17.48
CA THR A 144 6.82 -8.17 18.28
C THR A 144 7.41 -9.53 17.95
N MET A 145 8.74 -9.62 17.96
CA MET A 145 9.49 -10.86 17.78
C MET A 145 10.42 -11.08 18.95
N LEU A 146 10.17 -12.15 19.69
CA LEU A 146 10.99 -12.59 20.79
C LEU A 146 12.05 -13.57 20.28
N CYS A 147 13.32 -13.28 20.57
CA CYS A 147 14.46 -14.02 20.07
C CYS A 147 14.60 -15.41 20.74
N PRO A 148 14.52 -16.52 19.98
CA PRO A 148 14.70 -17.85 20.54
C PRO A 148 16.12 -18.11 21.03
N CYS A 149 17.15 -17.53 20.41
CA CYS A 149 18.54 -17.68 20.84
C CYS A 149 18.76 -17.06 22.21
N SER A 150 18.28 -15.81 22.44
CA SER A 150 18.40 -15.17 23.75
C SER A 150 17.59 -15.91 24.82
N LYS A 151 16.44 -16.48 24.44
CA LYS A 151 15.65 -17.35 25.34
C LYS A 151 16.43 -18.59 25.80
N ALA A 152 17.22 -19.19 24.90
CA ALA A 152 17.98 -20.41 25.19
C ALA A 152 19.18 -20.17 26.12
N ILE A 153 19.82 -19.00 26.05
CA ILE A 153 21.04 -18.70 26.81
C ILE A 153 20.81 -17.87 28.06
N SER A 154 19.69 -17.14 28.13
CA SER A 154 19.39 -16.25 29.24
C SER A 154 18.77 -16.97 30.42
N LYS A 155 19.18 -16.56 31.63
CA LYS A 155 18.62 -17.09 32.88
C LYS A 155 17.19 -16.59 33.16
N TYR A 156 16.83 -15.40 32.68
CA TYR A 156 15.60 -14.73 33.13
C TYR A 156 14.73 -14.24 31.99
N SER A 157 14.70 -14.52 30.90
CA SER A 157 13.82 -14.01 29.82
C SER A 157 14.53 -14.03 28.46
N ALA A 158 13.96 -13.33 27.52
CA ALA A 158 14.52 -13.14 26.20
C ALA A 158 14.23 -11.72 25.73
N HIS A 159 15.10 -11.14 24.89
CA HIS A 159 14.76 -9.85 24.31
C HIS A 159 13.61 -9.97 23.31
N ASN A 160 12.73 -8.99 23.34
CA ASN A 160 11.58 -8.87 22.46
C ASN A 160 11.65 -7.52 21.74
N GLN A 161 11.54 -7.51 20.43
CA GLN A 161 11.73 -6.33 19.59
C GLN A 161 10.50 -6.08 18.71
N ILE A 162 10.24 -4.81 18.39
CA ILE A 162 9.28 -4.46 17.35
C ILE A 162 9.88 -4.85 15.99
N CYS A 163 9.08 -5.50 15.19
CA CYS A 163 9.42 -5.95 13.85
C CYS A 163 8.40 -5.46 12.84
N ASN A 164 8.87 -4.98 11.70
CA ASN A 164 8.03 -4.69 10.55
C ASN A 164 8.02 -5.90 9.63
N LEU A 165 6.82 -6.39 9.32
CA LEU A 165 6.60 -7.43 8.33
C LEU A 165 6.05 -6.81 7.06
N LYS A 166 6.63 -7.18 5.93
CA LYS A 166 6.24 -6.71 4.60
C LYS A 166 5.94 -7.88 3.69
N VAL A 167 4.74 -7.93 3.16
CA VAL A 167 4.32 -8.91 2.15
C VAL A 167 4.09 -8.21 0.82
N SER A 168 4.60 -8.83 -0.24
CA SER A 168 4.46 -8.33 -1.61
C SER A 168 3.81 -9.41 -2.47
N LEU A 169 2.64 -9.09 -3.04
CA LEU A 169 1.86 -9.97 -3.90
C LEU A 169 1.82 -9.39 -5.31
N THR A 170 2.11 -10.20 -6.32
CA THR A 170 2.10 -9.81 -7.73
C THR A 170 1.11 -10.65 -8.51
N GLY A 171 0.52 -10.08 -9.56
CA GLY A 171 -0.44 -10.75 -10.44
C GLY A 171 -1.85 -10.21 -10.27
N ASN A 172 -2.86 -11.09 -10.31
CA ASN A 172 -4.26 -10.67 -10.11
C ASN A 172 -4.52 -10.39 -8.63
N ILE A 173 -4.57 -9.10 -8.27
CA ILE A 173 -4.81 -8.64 -6.89
C ILE A 173 -6.27 -8.27 -6.62
N GLU A 174 -7.15 -8.22 -7.60
CA GLU A 174 -8.51 -7.67 -7.51
C GLU A 174 -9.39 -8.36 -6.45
N SER A 175 -9.22 -9.69 -6.30
CA SER A 175 -10.02 -10.50 -5.37
C SER A 175 -9.42 -10.59 -3.96
N ILE A 176 -8.24 -10.01 -3.73
CA ILE A 176 -7.53 -10.12 -2.45
C ILE A 176 -8.31 -9.37 -1.37
N ASP A 177 -8.38 -10.00 -0.20
CA ASP A 177 -8.88 -9.40 1.02
C ASP A 177 -7.69 -8.90 1.85
N VAL A 178 -7.49 -7.58 1.86
CA VAL A 178 -6.36 -6.93 2.51
C VAL A 178 -6.39 -7.13 4.02
N GLU A 179 -7.57 -7.07 4.66
CA GLU A 179 -7.72 -7.29 6.11
C GLU A 179 -7.32 -8.72 6.48
N LYS A 180 -7.68 -9.70 5.65
CA LYS A 180 -7.28 -11.10 5.85
C LYS A 180 -5.75 -11.28 5.71
N ILE A 181 -5.10 -10.58 4.79
CA ILE A 181 -3.64 -10.61 4.67
C ILE A 181 -2.99 -10.04 5.93
N ILE A 182 -3.47 -8.89 6.43
CA ILE A 182 -2.98 -8.30 7.67
C ILE A 182 -3.16 -9.27 8.84
N ASP A 183 -4.30 -9.92 8.94
CA ASP A 183 -4.60 -10.89 10.00
C ASP A 183 -3.65 -12.10 9.96
N ILE A 184 -3.38 -12.64 8.77
CA ILE A 184 -2.39 -13.71 8.58
C ILE A 184 -1.00 -13.23 9.01
N MET A 185 -0.58 -12.03 8.58
CA MET A 185 0.73 -11.47 8.94
C MET A 185 0.91 -11.34 10.44
N GLU A 186 -0.13 -10.89 11.14
CA GLU A 186 -0.06 -10.70 12.60
C GLU A 186 0.04 -11.99 13.39
N HIS A 187 -0.53 -13.07 12.88
CA HIS A 187 -0.37 -14.39 13.46
C HIS A 187 1.06 -14.94 13.32
N GLN A 188 1.90 -14.34 12.46
CA GLN A 188 3.30 -14.73 12.33
C GLN A 188 4.22 -14.09 13.38
N PHE A 189 3.81 -13.03 14.06
CA PHE A 189 4.60 -12.44 15.15
C PHE A 189 4.56 -13.29 16.42
N SER A 190 5.54 -13.09 17.30
CA SER A 190 5.52 -13.67 18.66
C SER A 190 4.30 -13.19 19.42
N SER A 191 3.98 -11.89 19.28
CA SER A 191 2.74 -11.30 19.75
C SER A 191 2.36 -10.08 18.90
N PRO A 192 1.06 -9.84 18.66
CA PRO A 192 0.59 -8.59 18.08
C PRO A 192 0.88 -7.38 18.98
N VAL A 193 0.92 -6.19 18.36
CA VAL A 193 0.98 -4.90 19.06
C VAL A 193 -0.43 -4.36 19.24
N TYR A 194 -0.70 -3.75 20.40
CA TYR A 194 -1.97 -3.10 20.70
C TYR A 194 -1.73 -1.66 21.17
N SER A 195 -2.54 -0.72 20.70
CA SER A 195 -2.47 0.70 21.11
C SER A 195 -2.98 0.95 22.54
N THR A 196 -3.78 0.01 23.06
CA THR A 196 -4.36 0.07 24.42
C THR A 196 -4.28 -1.31 25.05
N VAL A 197 -3.73 -1.41 26.24
CA VAL A 197 -3.64 -2.66 27.01
C VAL A 197 -4.01 -2.42 28.46
N LYS A 198 -4.59 -3.42 29.12
CA LYS A 198 -4.81 -3.48 30.56
C LYS A 198 -3.83 -4.49 31.16
N ARG A 199 -3.67 -4.52 32.48
CA ARG A 199 -2.70 -5.40 33.16
C ARG A 199 -2.86 -6.87 32.78
N GLU A 200 -4.08 -7.34 32.64
CA GLU A 200 -4.39 -8.70 32.20
C GLU A 200 -3.99 -8.97 30.74
N ASP A 201 -4.11 -7.94 29.88
CA ASP A 201 -3.65 -8.01 28.48
C ASP A 201 -2.12 -8.00 28.45
N GLU A 202 -1.45 -7.17 29.26
CA GLU A 202 0.02 -7.10 29.38
C GLU A 202 0.60 -8.46 29.77
N LYS A 203 0.00 -9.10 30.77
CA LYS A 203 0.38 -10.46 31.19
C LYS A 203 0.26 -11.44 30.02
N TYR A 204 -0.91 -11.48 29.40
CA TYR A 204 -1.16 -12.41 28.27
C TYR A 204 -0.20 -12.19 27.09
N ILE A 205 0.02 -10.93 26.69
CA ILE A 205 0.91 -10.59 25.57
C ILE A 205 2.35 -11.01 25.88
N THR A 206 2.81 -10.77 27.11
CA THR A 206 4.16 -11.13 27.56
C THR A 206 4.35 -12.65 27.55
N GLU A 207 3.42 -13.38 28.15
CA GLU A 207 3.46 -14.85 28.18
C GLU A 207 3.39 -15.45 26.77
N LYS A 208 2.45 -14.97 25.95
CA LYS A 208 2.30 -15.39 24.55
C LYS A 208 3.56 -15.15 23.73
N ALA A 209 4.20 -13.98 23.88
CA ALA A 209 5.44 -13.69 23.17
C ALA A 209 6.58 -14.64 23.59
N TYR A 210 6.67 -14.90 24.90
CA TYR A 210 7.68 -15.81 25.45
C TYR A 210 7.48 -17.26 25.01
N GLU A 211 6.24 -17.72 24.91
CA GLU A 211 5.89 -19.08 24.45
C GLU A 211 6.04 -19.26 22.95
N ASN A 212 6.00 -18.17 22.17
CA ASN A 212 6.05 -18.17 20.72
C ASN A 212 7.26 -17.39 20.15
N PRO A 213 8.51 -17.80 20.47
CA PRO A 213 9.68 -17.16 19.92
C PRO A 213 9.76 -17.38 18.41
N LYS A 214 10.29 -16.40 17.67
CA LYS A 214 10.38 -16.43 16.20
C LYS A 214 11.80 -16.09 15.76
N PHE A 215 12.27 -16.81 14.75
CA PHE A 215 13.43 -16.37 13.97
C PHE A 215 12.99 -15.35 12.91
N SER A 216 13.86 -14.40 12.62
CA SER A 216 13.72 -13.54 11.45
C SER A 216 14.29 -14.28 10.25
N GLU A 217 13.41 -14.90 9.49
CA GLU A 217 13.76 -15.60 8.25
C GLU A 217 13.30 -14.77 7.04
#